data_a2e18e09d5d9cab1adf108bb369ef601
#
_entry.id   a2e18e09d5d9cab1adf108bb369ef601
#
_cell.length_a   1.000
_cell.length_b   1.000
_cell.length_c   1.000
_cell.angle_alpha   90.00
_cell.angle_beta   90.00
_cell.angle_gamma   90.00
#
_symmetry.space_group_name_H-M   'P 1'
#
loop_
_entity.id
_entity.type
_entity.pdbx_description
1 polymer ?
#
loop_
_entity_poly.entity_id
_entity_poly.type
_entity_poly.pdbx_seq_one_letter_code
_entity_poly.pdbx_strand_id
1 'polypeptide(L)'
;METITLNEARRVIDAAEEKAREIDCPMDIAVVDAGGNLKAHVRMDGAFIGSINISINKAYTAIAFQTETKELAPLAQPGEELFGLNDAAGGDLVIFAGGIPLKRNGDIEGAIGVSTGTVDQDQEVAEAGAEAFQTVGN
;
A
#
# COMPACT_ATOMS: atom_id res chain seq x y z
N MET A 1 4.63 4.89 20.36
CA MET A 1 3.86 4.57 19.16
C MET A 1 4.16 3.15 18.72
N GLU A 2 3.16 2.34 18.59
CA GLU A 2 3.32 1.01 18.08
C GLU A 2 3.60 1.02 16.59
N THR A 3 4.44 0.09 16.13
CA THR A 3 4.74 -0.04 14.71
C THR A 3 4.81 -1.51 14.33
N ILE A 4 4.53 -1.79 13.07
CA ILE A 4 4.58 -3.14 12.53
C ILE A 4 6.01 -3.70 12.62
N THR A 5 6.12 -4.97 13.02
CA THR A 5 7.40 -5.67 13.06
C THR A 5 7.72 -6.26 11.68
N LEU A 6 8.99 -6.65 11.48
CA LEU A 6 9.38 -7.29 10.23
C LEU A 6 8.64 -8.63 10.02
N ASN A 7 8.46 -9.42 11.09
CA ASN A 7 7.72 -10.67 10.97
C ASN A 7 6.27 -10.43 10.55
N GLU A 8 5.64 -9.42 11.12
CA GLU A 8 4.28 -9.05 10.75
C GLU A 8 4.21 -8.55 9.30
N ALA A 9 5.20 -7.72 8.90
CA ALA A 9 5.28 -7.24 7.52
C ALA A 9 5.41 -8.40 6.52
N ARG A 10 6.21 -9.41 6.86
CA ARG A 10 6.37 -10.59 6.01
C ARG A 10 5.06 -11.36 5.86
N ARG A 11 4.27 -11.48 6.93
CA ARG A 11 2.98 -12.16 6.88
C ARG A 11 1.96 -11.39 6.03
N VAL A 12 1.99 -10.07 6.13
CA VAL A 12 1.15 -9.21 5.29
C VAL A 12 1.51 -9.42 3.82
N ILE A 13 2.80 -9.41 3.51
CA ILE A 13 3.28 -9.64 2.15
C ILE A 13 2.91 -11.03 1.65
N ASP A 14 3.08 -12.06 2.49
CA ASP A 14 2.73 -13.44 2.10
C ASP A 14 1.25 -13.55 1.73
N ALA A 15 0.36 -12.94 2.50
CA ALA A 15 -1.07 -12.95 2.21
C ALA A 15 -1.39 -12.20 0.90
N ALA A 16 -0.73 -11.07 0.68
CA ALA A 16 -0.89 -10.30 -0.55
C ALA A 16 -0.38 -11.09 -1.76
N GLU A 17 0.78 -11.74 -1.65
CA GLU A 17 1.32 -12.59 -2.72
C GLU A 17 0.38 -13.74 -3.07
N GLU A 18 -0.20 -14.38 -2.05
CA GLU A 18 -1.15 -15.47 -2.27
C GLU A 18 -2.35 -14.99 -3.07
N LYS A 19 -2.88 -13.83 -2.74
CA LYS A 19 -3.98 -13.23 -3.47
C LYS A 19 -3.57 -12.89 -4.92
N ALA A 20 -2.37 -12.35 -5.09
CA ALA A 20 -1.85 -12.04 -6.42
C ALA A 20 -1.76 -13.30 -7.29
N ARG A 21 -1.36 -14.44 -6.70
CA ARG A 21 -1.33 -15.72 -7.42
C ARG A 21 -2.74 -16.19 -7.77
N GLU A 22 -3.70 -16.05 -6.85
CA GLU A 22 -5.09 -16.43 -7.11
C GLU A 22 -5.68 -15.70 -8.31
N ILE A 23 -5.37 -14.40 -8.45
CA ILE A 23 -5.89 -13.59 -9.55
C ILE A 23 -4.96 -13.57 -10.76
N ASP A 24 -3.89 -14.37 -10.73
CA ASP A 24 -2.90 -14.51 -11.81
C ASP A 24 -2.33 -13.16 -12.25
N CYS A 25 -1.94 -12.35 -11.28
CA CYS A 25 -1.37 -11.02 -11.53
C CYS A 25 -0.16 -10.80 -10.63
N PRO A 26 1.08 -10.95 -11.16
CA PRO A 26 2.26 -10.68 -10.34
C PRO A 26 2.32 -9.21 -9.95
N MET A 27 2.75 -8.96 -8.71
CA MET A 27 2.71 -7.63 -8.11
C MET A 27 4.02 -7.25 -7.48
N ASP A 28 4.21 -5.93 -7.34
CA ASP A 28 5.17 -5.34 -6.41
C ASP A 28 4.40 -5.00 -5.14
N ILE A 29 4.94 -5.42 -3.99
CA ILE A 29 4.25 -5.29 -2.69
C ILE A 29 5.24 -4.70 -1.70
N ALA A 30 4.87 -3.58 -1.09
CA ALA A 30 5.68 -2.89 -0.11
C ALA A 30 4.92 -2.76 1.21
N VAL A 31 5.65 -2.84 2.32
CA VAL A 31 5.12 -2.52 3.65
C VAL A 31 6.05 -1.49 4.29
N VAL A 32 5.47 -0.39 4.76
CA VAL A 32 6.17 0.64 5.52
C VAL A 32 5.71 0.61 6.97
N ASP A 33 6.57 1.09 7.88
CA ASP A 33 6.24 1.16 9.30
C ASP A 33 5.44 2.45 9.62
N ALA A 34 5.13 2.65 10.90
CA ALA A 34 4.33 3.80 11.34
C ALA A 34 4.99 5.16 11.04
N GLY A 35 6.31 5.16 10.84
CA GLY A 35 7.04 6.37 10.47
C GLY A 35 7.17 6.57 8.96
N GLY A 36 6.58 5.69 8.15
CA GLY A 36 6.66 5.78 6.69
C GLY A 36 7.93 5.19 6.10
N ASN A 37 8.73 4.48 6.90
CA ASN A 37 9.98 3.89 6.45
C ASN A 37 9.74 2.49 5.90
N LEU A 38 10.41 2.16 4.81
CA LEU A 38 10.28 0.84 4.19
C LEU A 38 10.71 -0.26 5.17
N LYS A 39 9.82 -1.22 5.42
CA LYS A 39 10.09 -2.37 6.28
C LYS A 39 10.41 -3.62 5.46
N ALA A 40 9.66 -3.86 4.40
CA ALA A 40 9.86 -5.00 3.51
C ALA A 40 9.25 -4.74 2.14
N HIS A 41 9.82 -5.33 1.11
CA HIS A 41 9.35 -5.20 -0.26
C HIS A 41 9.63 -6.49 -1.02
N VAL A 42 8.70 -6.89 -1.89
CA VAL A 42 8.94 -7.96 -2.86
C VAL A 42 8.48 -7.50 -4.24
N ARG A 43 9.23 -7.91 -5.25
CA ARG A 43 8.77 -7.84 -6.64
C ARG A 43 8.62 -9.27 -7.13
N MET A 44 7.38 -9.70 -7.32
CA MET A 44 7.10 -11.04 -7.84
C MET A 44 7.65 -11.17 -9.25
N ASP A 45 8.01 -12.38 -9.64
CA ASP A 45 8.48 -12.64 -11.00
C ASP A 45 7.43 -12.19 -12.01
N GLY A 46 7.84 -11.39 -12.97
CA GLY A 46 6.94 -10.84 -13.98
C GLY A 46 6.33 -9.48 -13.64
N ALA A 47 6.48 -8.99 -12.41
CA ALA A 47 5.99 -7.67 -12.03
C ALA A 47 6.87 -6.57 -12.63
N PHE A 48 6.29 -5.40 -12.87
CA PHE A 48 6.99 -4.29 -13.52
C PHE A 48 8.05 -3.65 -12.63
N ILE A 49 9.21 -3.35 -13.21
CA ILE A 49 10.29 -2.62 -12.51
C ILE A 49 9.80 -1.24 -12.08
N GLY A 50 9.02 -0.56 -12.93
CA GLY A 50 8.48 0.76 -12.60
C GLY A 50 7.56 0.75 -11.39
N SER A 51 6.96 -0.39 -11.08
CA SER A 51 6.06 -0.54 -9.95
C SER A 51 6.77 -0.70 -8.60
N ILE A 52 8.10 -0.88 -8.59
CA ILE A 52 8.84 -0.94 -7.33
C ILE A 52 8.62 0.36 -6.55
N ASN A 53 8.94 1.50 -7.16
CA ASN A 53 8.76 2.79 -6.49
C ASN A 53 7.30 3.14 -6.27
N ILE A 54 6.42 2.80 -7.21
CA ILE A 54 4.99 3.09 -7.07
C ILE A 54 4.41 2.35 -5.86
N SER A 55 4.75 1.07 -5.68
CA SER A 55 4.26 0.30 -4.52
C SER A 55 4.74 0.90 -3.21
N ILE A 56 6.01 1.29 -3.14
CA ILE A 56 6.59 1.93 -1.96
C ILE A 56 5.89 3.27 -1.69
N ASN A 57 5.68 4.06 -2.73
CA ASN A 57 5.06 5.38 -2.60
C ASN A 57 3.55 5.28 -2.27
N LYS A 58 2.86 4.24 -2.73
CA LYS A 58 1.47 3.98 -2.29
C LYS A 58 1.42 3.71 -0.80
N ALA A 59 2.31 2.86 -0.30
CA ALA A 59 2.38 2.58 1.14
C ALA A 59 2.71 3.86 1.93
N TYR A 60 3.69 4.63 1.46
CA TYR A 60 4.05 5.90 2.09
C TYR A 60 2.87 6.87 2.11
N THR A 61 2.17 7.03 0.98
CA THR A 61 1.02 7.94 0.90
C THR A 61 -0.07 7.55 1.89
N ALA A 62 -0.36 6.24 1.98
CA ALA A 62 -1.39 5.74 2.89
C ALA A 62 -1.06 6.05 4.36
N ILE A 63 0.19 5.88 4.79
CA ILE A 63 0.59 6.18 6.17
C ILE A 63 0.68 7.69 6.39
N ALA A 64 1.18 8.44 5.41
CA ALA A 64 1.38 9.89 5.54
C ALA A 64 0.06 10.63 5.72
N PHE A 65 -1.00 10.18 5.05
CA PHE A 65 -2.32 10.81 5.11
C PHE A 65 -3.34 9.99 5.88
N GLN A 66 -2.95 8.84 6.42
CA GLN A 66 -3.79 7.97 7.25
C GLN A 66 -5.10 7.59 6.57
N THR A 67 -5.01 7.28 5.27
CA THR A 67 -6.16 6.93 4.44
C THR A 67 -5.76 5.97 3.32
N GLU A 68 -6.72 5.30 2.75
CA GLU A 68 -6.45 4.52 1.53
C GLU A 68 -6.18 5.46 0.37
N THR A 69 -5.22 5.10 -0.47
CA THR A 69 -4.83 5.97 -1.60
C THR A 69 -5.98 6.20 -2.58
N LYS A 70 -6.90 5.24 -2.71
CA LYS A 70 -8.07 5.40 -3.59
C LYS A 70 -8.98 6.56 -3.15
N GLU A 71 -8.98 6.92 -1.86
CA GLU A 71 -9.81 8.00 -1.35
C GLU A 71 -9.29 9.37 -1.76
N LEU A 72 -8.00 9.46 -2.12
CA LEU A 72 -7.39 10.71 -2.57
C LEU A 72 -7.68 11.02 -4.03
N ALA A 73 -7.96 10.01 -4.85
CA ALA A 73 -8.18 10.18 -6.28
C ALA A 73 -9.27 11.22 -6.60
N PRO A 74 -10.49 11.12 -6.03
CA PRO A 74 -11.54 12.09 -6.38
C PRO A 74 -11.24 13.51 -5.88
N LEU A 75 -10.43 13.65 -4.82
CA LEU A 75 -10.10 14.97 -4.25
C LEU A 75 -9.02 15.70 -5.04
N ALA A 76 -8.23 14.98 -5.84
CA ALA A 76 -7.05 15.52 -6.53
C ALA A 76 -7.25 15.70 -8.03
N GLN A 77 -8.48 15.60 -8.51
CA GLN A 77 -8.79 15.78 -9.93
C GLN A 77 -8.86 17.26 -10.30
N PRO A 78 -8.75 17.60 -11.61
CA PRO A 78 -8.93 18.98 -12.06
C PRO A 78 -10.28 19.53 -11.60
N GLY A 79 -10.26 20.71 -10.98
CA GLY A 79 -11.47 21.35 -10.42
C GLY A 79 -11.74 20.99 -8.97
N GLU A 80 -11.03 20.03 -8.41
CA GLU A 80 -11.19 19.61 -7.02
C GLU A 80 -10.18 20.33 -6.12
N GLU A 81 -10.49 20.35 -4.80
CA GLU A 81 -9.74 21.19 -3.85
C GLU A 81 -8.27 20.78 -3.67
N LEU A 82 -7.93 19.50 -3.90
CA LEU A 82 -6.56 19.02 -3.76
C LEU A 82 -5.88 18.75 -5.11
N PHE A 83 -6.34 19.41 -6.17
CA PHE A 83 -5.70 19.28 -7.48
C PHE A 83 -4.20 19.63 -7.34
N GLY A 84 -3.34 18.75 -7.84
CA GLY A 84 -1.89 18.92 -7.72
C GLY A 84 -1.28 18.28 -6.49
N LEU A 85 -2.07 17.58 -5.67
CA LEU A 85 -1.58 16.91 -4.46
C LEU A 85 -0.37 16.03 -4.73
N ASN A 86 -0.39 15.27 -5.81
CA ASN A 86 0.70 14.36 -6.16
C ASN A 86 2.03 15.06 -6.47
N ASP A 87 2.00 16.35 -6.82
CA ASP A 87 3.21 17.15 -7.04
C ASP A 87 3.64 17.92 -5.79
N ALA A 88 2.73 18.16 -4.87
CA ALA A 88 2.96 19.03 -3.71
C ALA A 88 4.05 18.52 -2.77
N ALA A 89 4.26 17.21 -2.71
CA ALA A 89 5.27 16.60 -1.84
C ALA A 89 6.44 16.02 -2.65
N GLY A 90 6.84 16.68 -3.72
CA GLY A 90 7.98 16.26 -4.51
C GLY A 90 7.73 15.08 -5.44
N GLY A 91 6.46 14.75 -5.70
CA GLY A 91 6.11 13.66 -6.61
C GLY A 91 6.03 12.28 -5.97
N ASP A 92 6.20 12.19 -4.66
CA ASP A 92 6.19 10.89 -3.96
C ASP A 92 4.80 10.40 -3.57
N LEU A 93 3.77 11.21 -3.79
CA LEU A 93 2.40 10.83 -3.43
C LEU A 93 1.71 10.16 -4.61
N VAL A 94 1.03 9.04 -4.33
CA VAL A 94 0.26 8.29 -5.32
C VAL A 94 -1.22 8.41 -4.94
N ILE A 95 -2.04 8.83 -5.91
CA ILE A 95 -3.46 9.17 -5.68
C ILE A 95 -4.44 8.17 -6.30
N PHE A 96 -3.99 6.96 -6.60
CA PHE A 96 -4.87 5.89 -7.09
C PHE A 96 -4.73 4.64 -6.23
N ALA A 97 -5.68 3.72 -6.36
CA ALA A 97 -5.85 2.57 -5.47
C ALA A 97 -4.62 1.68 -5.32
N GLY A 98 -4.51 1.01 -4.20
CA GLY A 98 -3.48 0.03 -3.91
C GLY A 98 -2.68 0.32 -2.64
N GLY A 99 -2.89 1.46 -1.99
CA GLY A 99 -2.26 1.77 -0.70
C GLY A 99 -3.30 1.73 0.41
N ILE A 100 -3.02 1.00 1.49
CA ILE A 100 -3.98 0.82 2.59
C ILE A 100 -3.24 0.90 3.93
N PRO A 101 -3.70 1.73 4.88
CA PRO A 101 -3.16 1.73 6.23
C PRO A 101 -3.41 0.38 6.93
N LEU A 102 -2.42 -0.07 7.70
CA LEU A 102 -2.52 -1.31 8.48
C LEU A 102 -2.88 -0.94 9.92
N LYS A 103 -4.06 -1.39 10.35
CA LYS A 103 -4.62 -1.00 11.65
C LYS A 103 -4.72 -2.18 12.60
N ARG A 104 -4.45 -1.90 13.87
CA ARG A 104 -4.67 -2.84 14.98
C ARG A 104 -5.39 -2.07 16.07
N ASN A 105 -6.60 -2.52 16.43
CA ASN A 105 -7.43 -1.88 17.45
C ASN A 105 -7.63 -0.37 17.16
N GLY A 106 -7.76 -0.03 15.88
CA GLY A 106 -7.97 1.35 15.45
C GLY A 106 -6.71 2.18 15.28
N ASP A 107 -5.55 1.70 15.75
CA ASP A 107 -4.28 2.40 15.62
C ASP A 107 -3.58 2.00 14.32
N ILE A 108 -3.06 2.98 13.60
CA ILE A 108 -2.31 2.72 12.36
C ILE A 108 -0.86 2.42 12.73
N GLU A 109 -0.38 1.22 12.36
CA GLU A 109 0.95 0.75 12.70
C GLU A 109 1.86 0.59 11.48
N GLY A 110 1.36 0.89 10.30
CA GLY A 110 2.09 0.81 9.04
C GLY A 110 1.14 0.93 7.87
N ALA A 111 1.61 0.60 6.69
CA ALA A 111 0.78 0.59 5.48
C ALA A 111 1.33 -0.37 4.45
N ILE A 112 0.45 -0.90 3.61
CA ILE A 112 0.81 -1.73 2.46
C ILE A 112 0.60 -0.92 1.18
N GLY A 113 1.45 -1.15 0.18
CA GLY A 113 1.29 -0.60 -1.17
C GLY A 113 1.49 -1.69 -2.20
N VAL A 114 0.61 -1.75 -3.18
CA VAL A 114 0.62 -2.77 -4.23
C VAL A 114 0.51 -2.11 -5.59
N SER A 115 1.33 -2.54 -6.53
CA SER A 115 1.35 -2.00 -7.89
C SER A 115 1.74 -3.08 -8.91
N THR A 116 1.42 -2.88 -10.13
CA THR A 116 1.64 -3.61 -11.39
C THR A 116 0.33 -3.95 -12.10
N GLY A 117 -0.73 -4.30 -11.36
CA GLY A 117 -2.03 -4.63 -11.94
C GLY A 117 -2.84 -3.40 -12.30
N THR A 118 -4.10 -3.61 -12.64
CA THR A 118 -5.07 -2.50 -12.70
C THR A 118 -5.28 -1.98 -11.29
N VAL A 119 -5.85 -0.78 -11.15
CA VAL A 119 -6.10 -0.24 -9.81
C VAL A 119 -7.03 -1.12 -8.98
N ASP A 120 -7.99 -1.81 -9.62
CA ASP A 120 -8.88 -2.74 -8.93
C ASP A 120 -8.12 -3.98 -8.45
N GLN A 121 -7.21 -4.51 -9.26
CA GLN A 121 -6.37 -5.65 -8.89
C GLN A 121 -5.41 -5.27 -7.76
N ASP A 122 -4.78 -4.11 -7.88
CA ASP A 122 -3.88 -3.58 -6.84
C ASP A 122 -4.62 -3.47 -5.51
N GLN A 123 -5.84 -2.93 -5.54
CA GLN A 123 -6.67 -2.77 -4.34
C GLN A 123 -7.03 -4.12 -3.72
N GLU A 124 -7.42 -5.08 -4.54
CA GLU A 124 -7.81 -6.42 -4.06
C GLU A 124 -6.66 -7.11 -3.35
N VAL A 125 -5.46 -7.04 -3.92
CA VAL A 125 -4.26 -7.64 -3.33
C VAL A 125 -3.87 -6.90 -2.05
N ALA A 126 -3.93 -5.58 -2.04
CA ALA A 126 -3.65 -4.78 -0.85
C ALA A 126 -4.63 -5.09 0.28
N GLU A 127 -5.91 -5.26 -0.04
CA GLU A 127 -6.94 -5.63 0.95
C GLU A 127 -6.64 -6.98 1.61
N ALA A 128 -6.17 -7.96 0.84
CA ALA A 128 -5.80 -9.26 1.39
C ALA A 128 -4.65 -9.13 2.40
N GLY A 129 -3.66 -8.30 2.11
CA GLY A 129 -2.57 -8.04 3.04
C GLY A 129 -3.04 -7.31 4.30
N ALA A 130 -3.87 -6.29 4.13
CA ALA A 130 -4.41 -5.52 5.26
C ALA A 130 -5.27 -6.39 6.19
N GLU A 131 -6.08 -7.27 5.61
CA GLU A 131 -6.89 -8.22 6.37
C GLU A 131 -6.03 -9.15 7.23
N ALA A 132 -4.94 -9.65 6.64
CA ALA A 132 -4.01 -10.52 7.36
C ALA A 132 -3.38 -9.82 8.56
N PHE A 133 -3.13 -8.52 8.48
CA PHE A 133 -2.58 -7.76 9.59
C PHE A 133 -3.55 -7.70 10.77
N GLN A 134 -4.84 -7.58 10.52
CA GLN A 134 -5.85 -7.52 11.58
C GLN A 134 -5.88 -8.80 12.41
N THR A 135 -5.49 -9.94 11.83
CA THR A 135 -5.47 -11.23 12.53
C THR A 135 -4.09 -11.59 13.10
N VAL A 136 -3.04 -10.89 12.71
CA VAL A 136 -1.68 -11.11 13.22
C VAL A 136 -1.60 -10.62 14.67
N GLY A 137 -1.11 -11.47 15.57
CA GLY A 137 -0.95 -11.10 16.96
C GLY A 137 -2.18 -11.35 17.85
N ASN A 138 -3.21 -11.96 17.31
CA ASN A 138 -4.38 -12.39 18.09
C ASN A 138 -4.16 -13.76 18.71
#